data_26976592d3fbae05fb1b86dda169a55f
#
_entry.id   26976592d3fbae05fb1b86dda169a55f
#
_cell.length_a   1.000
_cell.length_b   1.000
_cell.length_c   1.000
_cell.angle_alpha   90.00
_cell.angle_beta   90.00
_cell.angle_gamma   90.00
#
_symmetry.space_group_name_H-M   'P 1'
#
loop_
_entity.id
_entity.type
_entity.pdbx_description
1 polymer ?
#
loop_
_entity_poly.entity_id
_entity_poly.type
_entity_poly.pdbx_seq_one_letter_code
_entity_poly.pdbx_strand_id
1 'polypeptide(L)'
;MSEQARRARPEAVSPMLAALRTGTRDHHLALERDLDLPGRIRTRADLAAVLSALLAAWAPLEHDLAAADWSGLGLDPRLGAATGLLRADLAALDAGPRAGVGREDGGVRFDTLAGAVGGRYVLLGSALGGSVIAPVVERRLDLAEGEATGFFRRSGRAPGRDWRDFRVALTARDWSPAELAEAAEAARATFTFVGRTAALLLGTGHAREAGGESVVPVSAA
;
A
#
# COMPACT_ATOMS: atom_id res chain seq x y z
N MET A 1 -30.02 15.23 -36.66
CA MET A 1 -29.77 15.76 -35.31
C MET A 1 -28.54 15.08 -34.75
N SER A 2 -27.56 15.80 -34.45
CA SER A 2 -26.11 15.65 -34.53
C SER A 2 -25.49 14.67 -33.54
N GLU A 3 -24.71 13.76 -34.08
CA GLU A 3 -23.82 12.77 -33.44
C GLU A 3 -22.57 13.40 -32.77
N GLN A 4 -22.49 14.73 -32.71
CA GLN A 4 -21.31 15.46 -32.24
C GLN A 4 -21.34 15.91 -30.78
N ALA A 5 -22.34 15.52 -29.96
CA ALA A 5 -22.52 16.01 -28.58
C ALA A 5 -22.03 15.02 -27.49
N ARG A 6 -21.35 13.92 -27.83
CA ARG A 6 -20.74 13.03 -26.84
C ARG A 6 -19.21 13.15 -26.79
N ARG A 7 -18.70 14.36 -26.84
CA ARG A 7 -17.34 14.59 -26.35
C ARG A 7 -17.35 14.29 -24.84
N ALA A 8 -16.67 13.20 -24.46
CA ALA A 8 -16.45 12.85 -23.07
C ALA A 8 -15.96 14.10 -22.33
N ARG A 9 -16.77 14.60 -21.39
CA ARG A 9 -16.29 15.58 -20.40
C ARG A 9 -15.04 14.99 -19.77
N PRO A 10 -13.94 15.77 -19.63
CA PRO A 10 -12.80 15.30 -18.86
C PRO A 10 -13.36 14.86 -17.49
N GLU A 11 -13.04 13.62 -17.11
CA GLU A 11 -13.53 13.01 -15.89
C GLU A 11 -13.13 13.93 -14.72
N ALA A 12 -14.08 14.64 -14.16
CA ALA A 12 -13.83 15.61 -13.11
C ALA A 12 -13.18 14.85 -11.94
N VAL A 13 -11.99 15.24 -11.56
CA VAL A 13 -11.29 14.64 -10.43
C VAL A 13 -12.14 14.87 -9.19
N SER A 14 -12.58 13.79 -8.53
CA SER A 14 -13.34 13.88 -7.27
C SER A 14 -12.60 14.77 -6.27
N PRO A 15 -13.26 15.74 -5.62
CA PRO A 15 -12.65 16.56 -4.56
C PRO A 15 -12.00 15.69 -3.46
N MET A 16 -12.64 14.57 -3.10
CA MET A 16 -12.11 13.61 -2.16
C MET A 16 -10.76 13.02 -2.65
N LEU A 17 -10.70 12.60 -3.90
CA LEU A 17 -9.46 12.03 -4.45
C LEU A 17 -8.35 13.09 -4.55
N ALA A 18 -8.69 14.33 -4.85
CA ALA A 18 -7.74 15.45 -4.84
C ALA A 18 -7.20 15.72 -3.44
N ALA A 19 -8.07 15.77 -2.42
CA ALA A 19 -7.70 15.95 -1.02
C ALA A 19 -6.78 14.83 -0.52
N LEU A 20 -7.13 13.57 -0.81
CA LEU A 20 -6.32 12.40 -0.46
C LEU A 20 -4.93 12.47 -1.09
N ARG A 21 -4.83 12.72 -2.40
CA ARG A 21 -3.54 12.82 -3.10
C ARG A 21 -2.65 13.91 -2.55
N THR A 22 -3.21 15.11 -2.37
CA THR A 22 -2.46 16.26 -1.85
C THR A 22 -2.05 16.05 -0.40
N GLY A 23 -3.00 15.56 0.43
CA GLY A 23 -2.79 15.39 1.86
C GLY A 23 -1.85 14.24 2.24
N THR A 24 -1.54 13.31 1.32
CA THR A 24 -0.74 12.12 1.62
C THR A 24 0.57 12.00 0.85
N ARG A 25 0.87 12.96 -0.04
CA ARG A 25 2.02 12.88 -0.94
C ARG A 25 3.33 12.59 -0.21
N ASP A 26 3.60 13.32 0.85
CA ASP A 26 4.87 13.21 1.59
C ASP A 26 4.96 11.89 2.36
N HIS A 27 3.83 11.41 2.92
CA HIS A 27 3.73 10.11 3.58
C HIS A 27 3.95 8.95 2.60
N HIS A 28 3.40 9.05 1.41
CA HIS A 28 3.60 8.08 0.34
C HIS A 28 5.08 7.99 -0.05
N LEU A 29 5.71 9.13 -0.33
CA LEU A 29 7.14 9.20 -0.68
C LEU A 29 8.05 8.70 0.45
N ALA A 30 7.70 9.00 1.71
CA ALA A 30 8.43 8.50 2.86
C ALA A 30 8.32 6.97 2.95
N LEU A 31 7.11 6.42 2.84
CA LEU A 31 6.89 4.98 2.88
C LEU A 31 7.63 4.24 1.75
N GLU A 32 7.58 4.74 0.51
CA GLU A 32 8.31 4.16 -0.62
C GLU A 32 9.82 4.11 -0.36
N ARG A 33 10.39 5.19 0.15
CA ARG A 33 11.81 5.27 0.50
C ARG A 33 12.17 4.30 1.63
N ASP A 34 11.33 4.22 2.66
CA ASP A 34 11.60 3.41 3.85
C ASP A 34 11.42 1.92 3.58
N LEU A 35 10.46 1.55 2.73
CA LEU A 35 10.28 0.17 2.28
C LEU A 35 11.36 -0.27 1.29
N ASP A 36 11.87 0.63 0.46
CA ASP A 36 12.88 0.36 -0.59
C ASP A 36 12.52 -0.87 -1.45
N LEU A 37 11.31 -0.89 -2.00
CA LEU A 37 10.87 -1.98 -2.86
C LEU A 37 11.04 -1.62 -4.36
N PRO A 38 11.63 -2.51 -5.16
CA PRO A 38 12.07 -3.89 -4.89
C PRO A 38 13.53 -4.03 -4.43
N GLY A 39 14.24 -2.93 -4.08
CA GLY A 39 15.66 -2.91 -3.73
C GLY A 39 16.02 -3.87 -2.59
N ARG A 40 15.20 -3.87 -1.54
CA ARG A 40 15.34 -4.70 -0.34
C ARG A 40 15.20 -6.22 -0.59
N ILE A 41 14.47 -6.63 -1.63
CA ILE A 41 14.20 -8.05 -1.89
C ILE A 41 15.32 -8.64 -2.77
N ARG A 42 16.29 -9.31 -2.17
CA ARG A 42 17.43 -9.93 -2.84
C ARG A 42 17.39 -11.45 -2.79
N THR A 43 16.70 -12.02 -1.81
CA THR A 43 16.56 -13.46 -1.57
C THR A 43 15.10 -13.83 -1.33
N ARG A 44 14.75 -15.12 -1.42
CA ARG A 44 13.41 -15.62 -1.02
C ARG A 44 13.11 -15.32 0.45
N ALA A 45 14.12 -15.32 1.31
CA ALA A 45 13.97 -14.95 2.73
C ALA A 45 13.64 -13.46 2.91
N ASP A 46 14.22 -12.56 2.10
CA ASP A 46 13.86 -11.14 2.11
C ASP A 46 12.41 -10.95 1.64
N LEU A 47 12.00 -11.66 0.59
CA LEU A 47 10.61 -11.61 0.11
C LEU A 47 9.65 -12.07 1.21
N ALA A 48 9.93 -13.20 1.88
CA ALA A 48 9.11 -13.67 2.98
C ALA A 48 9.05 -12.67 4.15
N ALA A 49 10.18 -12.02 4.47
CA ALA A 49 10.20 -10.98 5.50
C ALA A 49 9.32 -9.78 5.12
N VAL A 50 9.41 -9.29 3.88
CA VAL A 50 8.58 -8.18 3.37
C VAL A 50 7.10 -8.56 3.37
N LEU A 51 6.75 -9.74 2.85
CA LEU A 51 5.35 -10.20 2.83
C LEU A 51 4.79 -10.36 4.25
N SER A 52 5.59 -10.85 5.21
CA SER A 52 5.19 -10.95 6.61
C SER A 52 4.94 -9.59 7.24
N ALA A 53 5.78 -8.60 6.97
CA ALA A 53 5.61 -7.23 7.46
C ALA A 53 4.37 -6.57 6.86
N LEU A 54 4.13 -6.77 5.56
CA LEU A 54 2.92 -6.29 4.90
C LEU A 54 1.67 -6.98 5.45
N LEU A 55 1.70 -8.29 5.69
CA LEU A 55 0.59 -9.03 6.29
C LEU A 55 0.25 -8.49 7.68
N ALA A 56 1.24 -8.21 8.51
CA ALA A 56 1.05 -7.65 9.84
C ALA A 56 0.38 -6.27 9.81
N ALA A 57 0.67 -5.46 8.78
CA ALA A 57 0.00 -4.16 8.61
C ALA A 57 -1.39 -4.30 7.97
N TRP A 58 -1.53 -5.12 6.93
CA TRP A 58 -2.78 -5.25 6.15
C TRP A 58 -3.92 -5.92 6.94
N ALA A 59 -3.63 -6.99 7.67
CA ALA A 59 -4.68 -7.78 8.31
C ALA A 59 -5.55 -6.97 9.30
N PRO A 60 -5.01 -6.15 10.22
CA PRO A 60 -5.84 -5.33 11.09
C PRO A 60 -6.57 -4.22 10.33
N LEU A 61 -5.93 -3.58 9.34
CA LEU A 61 -6.56 -2.53 8.54
C LEU A 61 -7.74 -3.07 7.73
N GLU A 62 -7.59 -4.21 7.08
CA GLU A 62 -8.69 -4.83 6.33
C GLU A 62 -9.82 -5.30 7.23
N HIS A 63 -9.50 -5.80 8.42
CA HIS A 63 -10.50 -6.18 9.42
C HIS A 63 -11.38 -4.96 9.80
N ASP A 64 -10.76 -3.84 10.12
CA ASP A 64 -11.47 -2.63 10.55
C ASP A 64 -12.22 -1.97 9.37
N LEU A 65 -11.63 -1.98 8.16
CA LEU A 65 -12.32 -1.52 6.95
C LEU A 65 -13.53 -2.39 6.57
N ALA A 66 -13.46 -3.70 6.81
CA ALA A 66 -14.59 -4.60 6.57
C ALA A 66 -15.74 -4.38 7.57
N ALA A 67 -15.44 -3.87 8.76
CA ALA A 67 -16.43 -3.56 9.79
C ALA A 67 -17.04 -2.14 9.65
N ALA A 68 -16.44 -1.26 8.84
CA ALA A 68 -16.93 0.09 8.61
C ALA A 68 -18.25 0.10 7.81
N ASP A 69 -19.06 1.14 8.01
CA ASP A 69 -20.30 1.33 7.26
C ASP A 69 -20.04 1.96 5.88
N TRP A 70 -20.14 1.14 4.83
CA TRP A 70 -19.98 1.53 3.43
C TRP A 70 -21.30 1.83 2.71
N SER A 71 -22.45 1.78 3.40
CA SER A 71 -23.79 1.97 2.81
C SER A 71 -23.91 3.30 2.04
N GLY A 72 -23.27 4.37 2.57
CA GLY A 72 -23.24 5.68 1.92
C GLY A 72 -22.52 5.76 0.57
N LEU A 73 -21.76 4.71 0.18
CA LEU A 73 -21.07 4.63 -1.11
C LEU A 73 -21.48 3.41 -1.94
N GLY A 74 -22.24 2.49 -1.37
CA GLY A 74 -22.61 1.24 -2.05
C GLY A 74 -21.41 0.37 -2.46
N LEU A 75 -20.29 0.48 -1.74
CA LEU A 75 -19.09 -0.32 -1.98
C LEU A 75 -19.09 -1.60 -1.16
N ASP A 76 -18.51 -2.66 -1.72
CA ASP A 76 -18.22 -3.88 -0.97
C ASP A 76 -17.23 -3.55 0.18
N PRO A 77 -17.56 -3.87 1.43
CA PRO A 77 -16.65 -3.70 2.57
C PRO A 77 -15.29 -4.38 2.39
N ARG A 78 -15.20 -5.40 1.54
CA ARG A 78 -13.96 -6.13 1.24
C ARG A 78 -13.27 -5.70 -0.05
N LEU A 79 -13.70 -4.60 -0.66
CA LEU A 79 -13.10 -4.09 -1.89
C LEU A 79 -11.58 -3.98 -1.75
N GLY A 80 -10.83 -4.66 -2.63
CA GLY A 80 -9.37 -4.64 -2.65
C GLY A 80 -8.70 -5.44 -1.53
N ALA A 81 -9.42 -6.34 -0.85
CA ALA A 81 -8.83 -7.18 0.18
C ALA A 81 -7.67 -8.03 -0.37
N ALA A 82 -6.54 -8.02 0.32
CA ALA A 82 -5.29 -8.63 -0.12
C ALA A 82 -4.61 -9.54 0.93
N THR A 83 -5.13 -9.58 2.15
CA THR A 83 -4.60 -10.42 3.25
C THR A 83 -4.54 -11.90 2.86
N GLY A 84 -5.52 -12.39 2.09
CA GLY A 84 -5.53 -13.75 1.56
C GLY A 84 -4.37 -14.02 0.60
N LEU A 85 -4.04 -13.04 -0.27
CA LEU A 85 -2.92 -13.13 -1.20
C LEU A 85 -1.57 -13.14 -0.46
N LEU A 86 -1.41 -12.28 0.55
CA LEU A 86 -0.20 -12.26 1.38
C LEU A 86 0.05 -13.60 2.07
N ARG A 87 -1.01 -14.25 2.59
CA ARG A 87 -0.89 -15.58 3.17
C ARG A 87 -0.55 -16.66 2.14
N ALA A 88 -1.16 -16.61 0.97
CA ALA A 88 -0.86 -17.53 -0.12
C ALA A 88 0.59 -17.37 -0.63
N ASP A 89 1.06 -16.14 -0.78
CA ASP A 89 2.43 -15.84 -1.19
C ASP A 89 3.46 -16.34 -0.16
N LEU A 90 3.18 -16.17 1.14
CA LEU A 90 4.03 -16.72 2.21
C LEU A 90 4.05 -18.25 2.21
N ALA A 91 2.89 -18.88 2.00
CA ALA A 91 2.81 -20.34 1.90
C ALA A 91 3.61 -20.89 0.70
N ALA A 92 3.62 -20.17 -0.43
CA ALA A 92 4.41 -20.53 -1.61
C ALA A 92 5.95 -20.46 -1.36
N LEU A 93 6.37 -19.75 -0.31
CA LEU A 93 7.76 -19.67 0.14
C LEU A 93 8.09 -20.63 1.30
N ASP A 94 7.18 -21.53 1.67
CA ASP A 94 7.26 -22.35 2.89
C ASP A 94 7.53 -21.50 4.15
N ALA A 95 7.02 -20.26 4.17
CA ALA A 95 7.24 -19.30 5.24
C ALA A 95 5.94 -19.06 6.02
N GLY A 96 6.05 -19.03 7.33
CA GLY A 96 4.95 -18.63 8.21
C GLY A 96 4.90 -17.11 8.41
N PRO A 97 3.74 -16.57 8.81
CA PRO A 97 3.64 -15.17 9.21
C PRO A 97 4.48 -14.94 10.47
N ARG A 98 5.26 -13.86 10.49
CA ARG A 98 5.90 -13.39 11.73
C ARG A 98 4.83 -12.78 12.64
N ALA A 99 5.03 -12.90 13.97
CA ALA A 99 4.14 -12.25 14.93
C ALA A 99 4.09 -10.75 14.62
N GLY A 100 2.87 -10.26 14.35
CA GLY A 100 2.64 -8.84 14.04
C GLY A 100 2.69 -7.99 15.30
N VAL A 101 2.78 -6.69 15.09
CA VAL A 101 2.54 -5.67 16.13
C VAL A 101 1.08 -5.80 16.55
N GLY A 102 0.82 -5.97 17.84
CA GLY A 102 -0.53 -6.10 18.36
C GLY A 102 -1.36 -4.83 18.11
N ARG A 103 -2.69 -4.97 18.11
CA ARG A 103 -3.63 -3.83 18.01
C ARG A 103 -3.43 -2.78 19.13
N GLU A 104 -2.77 -3.15 20.20
CA GLU A 104 -2.51 -2.29 21.37
C GLU A 104 -1.49 -1.19 21.10
N ASP A 105 -0.68 -1.32 20.04
CA ASP A 105 0.39 -0.37 19.68
C ASP A 105 -0.06 0.76 18.73
N GLY A 106 -1.31 1.22 18.80
CA GLY A 106 -1.79 2.38 18.04
C GLY A 106 -2.33 2.04 16.65
N GLY A 107 -3.12 0.96 16.54
CA GLY A 107 -3.85 0.59 15.31
C GLY A 107 -4.78 1.73 14.84
N VAL A 108 -4.90 1.90 13.53
CA VAL A 108 -5.83 2.85 12.92
C VAL A 108 -7.25 2.30 13.01
N ARG A 109 -8.20 3.12 13.47
CA ARG A 109 -9.63 2.80 13.48
C ARG A 109 -10.37 3.67 12.47
N PHE A 110 -11.45 3.13 11.93
CA PHE A 110 -12.26 3.81 10.92
C PHE A 110 -13.72 3.91 11.43
N ASP A 111 -13.95 4.88 12.32
CA ASP A 111 -15.25 5.07 12.98
C ASP A 111 -16.25 5.84 12.08
N THR A 112 -15.79 6.41 10.98
CA THR A 112 -16.60 7.17 10.02
C THR A 112 -16.36 6.69 8.59
N LEU A 113 -17.31 6.97 7.69
CA LEU A 113 -17.16 6.70 6.27
C LEU A 113 -15.97 7.45 5.66
N ALA A 114 -15.77 8.71 6.04
CA ALA A 114 -14.64 9.51 5.55
C ALA A 114 -13.29 8.91 5.99
N GLY A 115 -13.19 8.50 7.26
CA GLY A 115 -12.03 7.79 7.77
C GLY A 115 -11.78 6.48 7.04
N ALA A 116 -12.82 5.67 6.83
CA ALA A 116 -12.73 4.42 6.07
C ALA A 116 -12.29 4.64 4.61
N VAL A 117 -12.75 5.70 3.96
CA VAL A 117 -12.32 6.10 2.62
C VAL A 117 -10.82 6.41 2.61
N GLY A 118 -10.32 7.13 3.62
CA GLY A 118 -8.88 7.40 3.76
C GLY A 118 -8.03 6.14 3.87
N GLY A 119 -8.41 5.21 4.73
CA GLY A 119 -7.73 3.91 4.87
C GLY A 119 -7.78 3.08 3.59
N ARG A 120 -8.95 2.98 2.97
CA ARG A 120 -9.16 2.23 1.72
C ARG A 120 -8.32 2.79 0.57
N TYR A 121 -8.21 4.11 0.48
CA TYR A 121 -7.37 4.78 -0.51
C TYR A 121 -5.91 4.29 -0.45
N VAL A 122 -5.34 4.15 0.74
CA VAL A 122 -3.95 3.69 0.92
C VAL A 122 -3.81 2.23 0.48
N LEU A 123 -4.71 1.36 0.91
CA LEU A 123 -4.64 -0.07 0.58
C LEU A 123 -4.82 -0.32 -0.92
N LEU A 124 -5.79 0.32 -1.56
CA LEU A 124 -6.01 0.21 -3.01
C LEU A 124 -4.88 0.86 -3.81
N GLY A 125 -4.39 2.03 -3.38
CA GLY A 125 -3.31 2.74 -4.04
C GLY A 125 -2.01 1.94 -4.10
N SER A 126 -1.70 1.18 -3.05
CA SER A 126 -0.51 0.31 -2.99
C SER A 126 -0.49 -0.79 -4.05
N ALA A 127 -1.66 -1.19 -4.58
CA ALA A 127 -1.74 -2.16 -5.67
C ALA A 127 -1.11 -1.66 -6.97
N LEU A 128 -1.15 -0.34 -7.22
CA LEU A 128 -0.61 0.26 -8.45
C LEU A 128 0.91 0.11 -8.53
N GLY A 129 1.62 0.31 -7.41
CA GLY A 129 3.07 0.13 -7.32
C GLY A 129 3.51 -1.33 -7.49
N GLY A 130 2.69 -2.28 -7.09
CA GLY A 130 2.99 -3.71 -7.16
C GLY A 130 3.28 -4.21 -8.58
N SER A 131 2.63 -3.64 -9.60
CA SER A 131 2.84 -4.01 -11.00
C SER A 131 4.28 -3.78 -11.49
N VAL A 132 5.01 -2.87 -10.86
CA VAL A 132 6.44 -2.61 -11.16
C VAL A 132 7.33 -3.54 -10.31
N ILE A 133 6.93 -3.83 -9.07
CA ILE A 133 7.71 -4.64 -8.12
C ILE A 133 7.74 -6.11 -8.54
N ALA A 134 6.58 -6.71 -8.83
CA ALA A 134 6.46 -8.14 -9.10
C ALA A 134 7.41 -8.65 -10.20
N PRO A 135 7.47 -8.06 -11.42
CA PRO A 135 8.34 -8.58 -12.48
C PRO A 135 9.84 -8.49 -12.13
N VAL A 136 10.24 -7.50 -11.32
CA VAL A 136 11.63 -7.35 -10.89
C VAL A 136 12.01 -8.43 -9.88
N VAL A 137 11.12 -8.69 -8.91
CA VAL A 137 11.33 -9.71 -7.87
C VAL A 137 11.34 -11.09 -8.50
N GLU A 138 10.38 -11.40 -9.37
CA GLU A 138 10.28 -12.70 -10.05
C GLU A 138 11.55 -13.01 -10.85
N ARG A 139 12.02 -12.09 -11.68
CA ARG A 139 13.29 -12.28 -12.42
C ARG A 139 14.50 -12.42 -11.50
N ARG A 140 14.56 -11.65 -10.40
CA ARG A 140 15.71 -11.67 -9.48
C ARG A 140 15.80 -12.97 -8.70
N LEU A 141 14.67 -13.54 -8.34
CA LEU A 141 14.58 -14.73 -7.48
C LEU A 141 14.31 -16.02 -8.25
N ASP A 142 14.28 -15.95 -9.59
CA ASP A 142 13.95 -17.08 -10.48
C ASP A 142 12.61 -17.72 -10.08
N LEU A 143 11.57 -16.88 -9.97
CA LEU A 143 10.20 -17.27 -9.67
C LEU A 143 9.37 -17.30 -10.96
N ALA A 144 8.43 -18.23 -11.03
CA ALA A 144 7.40 -18.18 -12.08
C ALA A 144 6.51 -16.92 -11.92
N GLU A 145 5.83 -16.53 -12.98
CA GLU A 145 4.90 -15.40 -12.96
C GLU A 145 3.79 -15.62 -11.91
N GLY A 146 3.73 -14.75 -10.90
CA GLY A 146 2.77 -14.82 -9.81
C GLY A 146 3.17 -15.75 -8.66
N GLU A 147 4.27 -16.51 -8.79
CA GLU A 147 4.78 -17.35 -7.69
C GLU A 147 5.25 -16.45 -6.55
N ALA A 148 4.58 -16.54 -5.39
CA ALA A 148 4.85 -15.74 -4.20
C ALA A 148 4.82 -14.21 -4.42
N THR A 149 4.16 -13.73 -5.49
CA THR A 149 4.04 -12.32 -5.85
C THR A 149 2.60 -11.90 -6.16
N GLY A 150 1.64 -12.73 -5.83
CA GLY A 150 0.20 -12.48 -6.03
C GLY A 150 -0.26 -11.17 -5.41
N PHE A 151 0.23 -10.83 -4.22
CA PHE A 151 -0.04 -9.55 -3.59
C PHE A 151 0.41 -8.36 -4.45
N PHE A 152 1.60 -8.40 -5.01
CA PHE A 152 2.11 -7.34 -5.88
C PHE A 152 1.40 -7.30 -7.24
N ARG A 153 0.90 -8.42 -7.73
CA ARG A 153 0.18 -8.53 -9.01
C ARG A 153 -1.32 -8.25 -8.93
N ARG A 154 -1.87 -7.99 -7.74
CA ARG A 154 -3.33 -7.90 -7.52
C ARG A 154 -4.06 -6.81 -8.31
N SER A 155 -3.37 -5.77 -8.78
CA SER A 155 -3.97 -4.74 -9.63
C SER A 155 -4.13 -5.15 -11.10
N GLY A 156 -3.51 -6.26 -11.52
CA GLY A 156 -3.46 -6.66 -12.93
C GLY A 156 -2.63 -5.68 -13.79
N ARG A 157 -2.88 -5.67 -15.12
CA ARG A 157 -2.14 -4.84 -16.09
C ARG A 157 -2.66 -3.39 -16.19
N ALA A 158 -3.78 -3.05 -15.57
CA ALA A 158 -4.38 -1.71 -15.58
C ALA A 158 -4.78 -1.33 -14.15
N PRO A 159 -5.04 -0.04 -13.85
CA PRO A 159 -5.67 0.31 -12.59
C PRO A 159 -6.89 -0.57 -12.42
N GLY A 160 -6.82 -1.48 -11.45
CA GLY A 160 -7.73 -2.60 -11.35
C GLY A 160 -9.17 -2.14 -11.22
N ARG A 161 -10.11 -3.08 -11.42
CA ARG A 161 -11.54 -2.87 -11.28
C ARG A 161 -11.86 -2.16 -9.95
N ASP A 162 -11.25 -2.65 -8.86
CA ASP A 162 -11.48 -2.12 -7.50
C ASP A 162 -11.13 -0.63 -7.38
N TRP A 163 -10.01 -0.20 -7.95
CA TRP A 163 -9.62 1.20 -7.97
C TRP A 163 -10.58 2.07 -8.78
N ARG A 164 -11.08 1.55 -9.89
CA ARG A 164 -12.07 2.23 -10.73
C ARG A 164 -13.39 2.37 -10.00
N ASP A 165 -13.90 1.29 -9.42
CA ASP A 165 -15.16 1.27 -8.68
C ASP A 165 -15.12 2.22 -7.48
N PHE A 166 -13.99 2.24 -6.76
CA PHE A 166 -13.73 3.19 -5.68
C PHE A 166 -13.77 4.65 -6.16
N ARG A 167 -13.08 4.98 -7.25
CA ARG A 167 -13.09 6.34 -7.83
C ARG A 167 -14.48 6.77 -8.26
N VAL A 168 -15.25 5.88 -8.89
CA VAL A 168 -16.62 6.16 -9.30
C VAL A 168 -17.49 6.49 -8.09
N ALA A 169 -17.42 5.66 -7.04
CA ALA A 169 -18.16 5.89 -5.81
C ALA A 169 -17.81 7.23 -5.15
N LEU A 170 -16.51 7.59 -5.09
CA LEU A 170 -16.09 8.89 -4.53
C LEU A 170 -16.60 10.09 -5.33
N THR A 171 -16.81 9.94 -6.64
CA THR A 171 -17.31 11.00 -7.51
C THR A 171 -18.82 11.13 -7.44
N ALA A 172 -19.53 10.08 -7.07
CA ALA A 172 -20.99 10.03 -7.00
C ALA A 172 -21.57 10.72 -5.74
N ARG A 173 -20.71 11.11 -4.80
CA ARG A 173 -21.12 11.75 -3.54
C ARG A 173 -20.48 13.12 -3.38
N ASP A 174 -21.26 14.07 -2.83
CA ASP A 174 -20.74 15.33 -2.33
C ASP A 174 -20.09 15.13 -0.96
N TRP A 175 -18.93 15.75 -0.78
CA TRP A 175 -18.13 15.66 0.44
C TRP A 175 -17.95 17.04 1.06
N SER A 176 -18.25 17.17 2.34
CA SER A 176 -17.99 18.38 3.09
C SER A 176 -16.48 18.61 3.29
N PRO A 177 -16.03 19.87 3.53
CA PRO A 177 -14.63 20.14 3.86
C PRO A 177 -14.12 19.38 5.08
N ALA A 178 -14.98 19.12 6.07
CA ALA A 178 -14.63 18.34 7.25
C ALA A 178 -14.36 16.87 6.89
N GLU A 179 -15.21 16.24 6.08
CA GLU A 179 -15.01 14.86 5.60
C GLU A 179 -13.75 14.73 4.75
N LEU A 180 -13.44 15.72 3.90
CA LEU A 180 -12.21 15.73 3.11
C LEU A 180 -10.97 15.77 4.01
N ALA A 181 -10.98 16.60 5.05
CA ALA A 181 -9.89 16.71 6.00
C ALA A 181 -9.71 15.42 6.82
N GLU A 182 -10.82 14.84 7.28
CA GLU A 182 -10.83 13.60 8.05
C GLU A 182 -10.30 12.41 7.23
N ALA A 183 -10.74 12.27 5.98
CA ALA A 183 -10.24 11.23 5.09
C ALA A 183 -8.73 11.35 4.84
N ALA A 184 -8.23 12.57 4.65
CA ALA A 184 -6.81 12.82 4.47
C ALA A 184 -6.01 12.49 5.75
N GLU A 185 -6.55 12.80 6.94
CA GLU A 185 -5.93 12.44 8.22
C GLU A 185 -5.88 10.91 8.42
N ALA A 186 -6.98 10.21 8.20
CA ALA A 186 -7.04 8.76 8.29
C ALA A 186 -6.07 8.08 7.28
N ALA A 187 -5.93 8.64 6.09
CA ALA A 187 -4.97 8.15 5.12
C ALA A 187 -3.52 8.35 5.60
N ARG A 188 -3.17 9.51 6.18
CA ARG A 188 -1.85 9.76 6.78
C ARG A 188 -1.57 8.79 7.93
N ALA A 189 -2.53 8.60 8.83
CA ALA A 189 -2.42 7.64 9.92
C ALA A 189 -2.19 6.21 9.40
N THR A 190 -2.88 5.83 8.32
CA THR A 190 -2.71 4.52 7.67
C THR A 190 -1.31 4.36 7.08
N PHE A 191 -0.77 5.35 6.35
CA PHE A 191 0.62 5.34 5.85
C PHE A 191 1.61 5.19 7.00
N THR A 192 1.42 5.97 8.07
CA THR A 192 2.28 5.95 9.25
C THR A 192 2.26 4.57 9.93
N PHE A 193 1.07 3.97 10.08
CA PHE A 193 0.93 2.64 10.66
C PHE A 193 1.64 1.57 9.83
N VAL A 194 1.47 1.58 8.51
CA VAL A 194 2.17 0.66 7.60
C VAL A 194 3.69 0.83 7.72
N GLY A 195 4.18 2.07 7.70
CA GLY A 195 5.61 2.37 7.81
C GLY A 195 6.21 1.92 9.14
N ARG A 196 5.54 2.19 10.26
CA ARG A 196 5.97 1.75 11.60
C ARG A 196 6.00 0.23 11.72
N THR A 197 4.95 -0.45 11.27
CA THR A 197 4.88 -1.92 11.28
C THR A 197 6.01 -2.53 10.46
N ALA A 198 6.26 -1.98 9.26
CA ALA A 198 7.35 -2.43 8.42
C ALA A 198 8.73 -2.18 9.07
N ALA A 199 8.96 -1.01 9.65
CA ALA A 199 10.20 -0.67 10.33
C ALA A 199 10.50 -1.60 11.52
N LEU A 200 9.48 -1.96 12.30
CA LEU A 200 9.62 -2.88 13.44
C LEU A 200 9.99 -4.30 12.99
N LEU A 201 9.43 -4.79 11.89
CA LEU A 201 9.61 -6.17 11.45
C LEU A 201 10.78 -6.37 10.48
N LEU A 202 11.15 -5.34 9.72
CA LEU A 202 12.24 -5.38 8.73
C LEU A 202 13.54 -4.74 9.25
N GLY A 203 13.49 -4.08 10.41
CA GLY A 203 14.53 -3.17 10.87
C GLY A 203 14.49 -1.85 10.09
N THR A 204 14.96 -0.77 10.68
CA THR A 204 15.22 0.49 9.98
C THR A 204 16.25 0.19 8.89
N GLY A 205 15.83 0.29 7.63
CA GLY A 205 16.61 -0.16 6.50
C GLY A 205 18.01 0.40 6.49
N HIS A 206 18.94 -0.43 6.11
CA HIS A 206 20.32 -0.14 5.71
C HIS A 206 20.89 1.18 6.24
N ALA A 207 21.39 1.15 7.49
CA ALA A 207 22.53 1.98 7.82
C ALA A 207 23.59 1.65 6.75
N ARG A 208 23.91 2.63 5.93
CA ARG A 208 24.95 2.62 4.94
C ARG A 208 26.14 1.83 5.48
N GLU A 209 26.43 0.68 4.91
CA GLU A 209 27.80 0.23 4.78
C GLU A 209 28.48 1.18 3.77
N ALA A 210 28.76 2.40 4.21
CA ALA A 210 29.84 3.18 3.67
C ALA A 210 31.10 2.44 4.10
N GLY A 211 31.64 1.61 3.20
CA GLY A 211 32.94 1.02 3.37
C GLY A 211 33.95 2.08 3.73
N GLY A 212 34.38 2.08 4.97
CA GLY A 212 35.58 2.73 5.41
C GLY A 212 36.77 1.99 4.84
N GLU A 213 37.15 2.31 3.62
CA GLU A 213 38.46 2.00 3.11
C GLU A 213 39.46 2.86 3.88
N SER A 214 40.03 2.25 4.94
CA SER A 214 41.10 2.82 5.74
C SER A 214 42.35 2.88 4.85
N VAL A 215 42.60 4.03 4.25
CA VAL A 215 43.88 4.33 3.62
C VAL A 215 44.91 4.50 4.73
N VAL A 216 45.75 3.48 4.90
CA VAL A 216 46.96 3.55 5.73
C VAL A 216 47.94 4.50 5.05
N PRO A 217 48.42 5.57 5.70
CA PRO A 217 49.47 6.39 5.12
C PRO A 217 50.82 5.65 5.19
N VAL A 218 51.39 5.35 4.03
CA VAL A 218 52.77 4.90 3.90
C VAL A 218 53.67 6.09 4.23
N SER A 219 54.38 6.03 5.37
CA SER A 219 55.42 6.95 5.74
C SER A 219 56.63 6.70 4.85
N ALA A 220 57.05 7.71 4.09
CA ALA A 220 58.32 7.72 3.37
C ALA A 220 59.42 8.22 4.31
N ALA A 221 60.41 7.40 4.49
CA ALA A 221 61.74 7.79 5.00
C ALA A 221 62.55 8.42 3.89
#